data_fd81e2ec3d9d411002121dc3bfcef23f
#
_entry.id   fd81e2ec3d9d411002121dc3bfcef23f
#
_cell.length_a   1.000
_cell.length_b   1.000
_cell.length_c   1.000
_cell.angle_alpha   90.00
_cell.angle_beta   90.00
_cell.angle_gamma   90.00
#
_symmetry.space_group_name_H-M   'P 1'
#
loop_
_entity.id
_entity.type
_entity.pdbx_description
1 polymer ?
#
loop_
_entity_poly.entity_id
_entity_poly.type
_entity_poly.pdbx_seq_one_letter_code
_entity_poly.pdbx_strand_id
1 'polypeptide(L)'
;MNKTHTYAASLCWHGLLGGGLILDDERVAYRTGKLTVPPEIRNLALPFCRIQSVELSKILFLPAVTFRMKDGNEWKFLVFGRNGFLTRLEAAMTAYRS
;
A
#
# COMPACT_ATOMS: atom_id res chain seq x y z
N MET A 1 -1.48 21.07 6.53
CA MET A 1 -1.97 20.62 5.21
C MET A 1 -1.40 19.25 4.92
N ASN A 2 -2.28 18.28 4.70
CA ASN A 2 -1.84 16.92 4.45
C ASN A 2 -1.30 16.79 3.03
N LYS A 3 -0.14 16.18 2.92
CA LYS A 3 0.46 15.90 1.62
C LYS A 3 0.06 14.50 1.19
N THR A 4 -0.39 14.37 -0.03
CA THR A 4 -0.79 13.10 -0.61
C THR A 4 0.14 12.77 -1.78
N HIS A 5 0.67 11.55 -1.77
CA HIS A 5 1.54 11.07 -2.84
C HIS A 5 0.92 9.81 -3.44
N THR A 6 0.87 9.75 -4.76
CA THR A 6 0.27 8.64 -5.48
C THR A 6 1.33 7.87 -6.26
N TYR A 7 1.26 6.55 -6.19
CA TYR A 7 2.18 5.65 -6.88
C TYR A 7 1.38 4.63 -7.67
N ALA A 8 1.79 4.36 -8.89
CA ALA A 8 1.21 3.28 -9.66
C ALA A 8 1.57 1.96 -8.96
N ALA A 9 0.60 1.09 -8.78
CA ALA A 9 0.79 -0.15 -8.05
C ALA A 9 -0.21 -1.20 -8.50
N SER A 10 0.11 -2.48 -8.26
CA SER A 10 -0.80 -3.57 -8.52
C SER A 10 -0.95 -4.42 -7.27
N LEU A 11 -2.18 -4.64 -6.85
CA LEU A 11 -2.47 -5.52 -5.71
C LEU A 11 -2.40 -6.97 -6.16
N CYS A 12 -1.73 -7.80 -5.38
CA CYS A 12 -1.69 -9.24 -5.58
C CYS A 12 -2.96 -9.84 -4.98
N TRP A 13 -4.01 -9.96 -5.80
CA TRP A 13 -5.32 -10.47 -5.40
C TRP A 13 -5.93 -11.22 -6.58
N HIS A 14 -5.90 -12.56 -6.53
CA HIS A 14 -6.29 -13.42 -7.66
C HIS A 14 -5.58 -13.01 -8.95
N GLY A 15 -4.27 -12.75 -8.86
CA GLY A 15 -3.46 -12.22 -9.94
C GLY A 15 -3.02 -10.80 -9.59
N LEU A 16 -2.66 -10.02 -10.60
CA LEU A 16 -2.24 -8.63 -10.42
C LEU A 16 -3.39 -7.69 -10.80
N LEU A 17 -3.83 -6.90 -9.84
CA LEU A 17 -4.91 -5.95 -10.01
C LEU A 17 -4.33 -4.53 -10.04
N GLY A 18 -4.28 -3.93 -11.23
CA GLY A 18 -3.69 -2.61 -11.40
C GLY A 18 -4.50 -1.50 -10.74
N GLY A 19 -3.80 -0.52 -10.21
CA GLY A 19 -4.41 0.62 -9.55
C GLY A 19 -3.35 1.58 -9.05
N GLY A 20 -3.62 2.23 -7.92
CA GLY A 20 -2.70 3.18 -7.32
C GLY A 20 -2.67 3.07 -5.81
N LEU A 21 -1.49 3.31 -5.24
CA LEU A 21 -1.32 3.50 -3.80
C LEU A 21 -1.26 5.00 -3.52
N ILE A 22 -2.03 5.42 -2.56
CA ILE A 22 -2.10 6.82 -2.13
C ILE A 22 -1.61 6.88 -0.69
N LEU A 23 -0.52 7.60 -0.49
CA LEU A 23 0.10 7.77 0.82
C LEU A 23 -0.22 9.15 1.37
N ASP A 24 -0.78 9.20 2.56
CA ASP A 24 -0.97 10.46 3.30
C ASP A 24 -0.35 10.37 4.69
N ASP A 25 -0.68 11.30 5.58
CA ASP A 25 -0.08 11.37 6.91
C ASP A 25 -0.58 10.29 7.88
N GLU A 26 -1.63 9.57 7.52
CA GLU A 26 -2.29 8.63 8.43
C GLU A 26 -2.42 7.21 7.89
N ARG A 27 -2.36 7.05 6.58
CA ARG A 27 -2.67 5.76 5.97
C ARG A 27 -2.05 5.60 4.59
N VAL A 28 -2.04 4.34 4.15
CA VAL A 28 -1.85 3.99 2.76
C VAL A 28 -3.22 3.51 2.25
N ALA A 29 -3.64 4.02 1.11
CA ALA A 29 -4.88 3.57 0.48
C ALA A 29 -4.58 2.99 -0.88
N TYR A 30 -5.32 1.94 -1.26
CA TYR A 30 -5.23 1.36 -2.59
C TYR A 30 -6.55 1.59 -3.31
N ARG A 31 -6.48 2.02 -4.55
CA ARG A 31 -7.66 2.25 -5.38
C ARG A 31 -7.49 1.66 -6.76
N THR A 32 -8.52 1.04 -7.25
CA THR A 32 -8.59 0.53 -8.61
C THR A 32 -9.92 0.89 -9.22
N GLY A 33 -9.91 1.12 -10.53
CA GLY A 33 -11.15 1.41 -11.26
C GLY A 33 -11.89 0.17 -11.75
N LYS A 34 -11.40 -1.04 -11.41
CA LYS A 34 -12.03 -2.27 -11.88
C LYS A 34 -13.32 -2.54 -11.10
N LEU A 35 -14.44 -2.58 -11.83
CA LEU A 35 -15.77 -2.76 -11.23
C LEU A 35 -16.09 -4.21 -10.90
N THR A 36 -15.28 -5.16 -11.36
CA THR A 36 -15.49 -6.58 -11.15
C THR A 36 -15.02 -7.09 -9.79
N VAL A 37 -14.36 -6.23 -9.01
CA VAL A 37 -13.86 -6.59 -7.67
C VAL A 37 -14.77 -6.03 -6.59
N PRO A 38 -14.79 -6.66 -5.40
CA PRO A 38 -15.62 -6.15 -4.29
C PRO A 38 -15.26 -4.73 -3.90
N PRO A 39 -16.23 -3.92 -3.43
CA PRO A 39 -15.98 -2.54 -3.04
C PRO A 39 -14.86 -2.38 -1.98
N GLU A 40 -14.72 -3.33 -1.06
CA GLU A 40 -13.67 -3.32 -0.03
C GLU A 40 -12.27 -3.41 -0.64
N ILE A 41 -12.15 -4.03 -1.80
CA ILE A 41 -10.87 -4.14 -2.51
C ILE A 41 -10.64 -2.92 -3.39
N ARG A 42 -11.70 -2.36 -3.98
CA ARG A 42 -11.58 -1.16 -4.82
C ARG A 42 -11.12 0.06 -4.03
N ASN A 43 -11.45 0.11 -2.74
CA ASN A 43 -11.11 1.22 -1.86
C ASN A 43 -10.54 0.67 -0.56
N LEU A 44 -9.36 0.04 -0.66
CA LEU A 44 -8.71 -0.56 0.49
C LEU A 44 -7.95 0.51 1.26
N ALA A 45 -8.13 0.57 2.57
CA ALA A 45 -7.41 1.50 3.43
C ALA A 45 -6.57 0.74 4.44
N LEU A 46 -5.31 1.17 4.58
CA LEU A 46 -4.37 0.59 5.53
C LEU A 46 -3.89 1.70 6.47
N PRO A 47 -4.64 1.98 7.55
CA PRO A 47 -4.24 3.00 8.51
C PRO A 47 -2.93 2.61 9.21
N PHE A 48 -2.05 3.56 9.43
CA PHE A 48 -0.76 3.29 10.07
C PHE A 48 -0.93 2.60 11.42
N CYS A 49 -1.94 2.98 12.19
CA CYS A 49 -2.18 2.40 13.50
C CYS A 49 -2.54 0.90 13.45
N ARG A 50 -2.92 0.40 12.28
CA ARG A 50 -3.27 -1.01 12.08
C ARG A 50 -2.20 -1.81 11.35
N ILE A 51 -1.13 -1.15 10.90
CA ILE A 51 -0.03 -1.83 10.23
C ILE A 51 0.93 -2.37 11.29
N GLN A 52 1.14 -3.68 11.28
CA GLN A 52 2.09 -4.31 12.17
C GLN A 52 3.51 -4.22 11.63
N SER A 53 3.70 -4.51 10.36
CA SER A 53 5.01 -4.43 9.72
C SER A 53 4.88 -4.21 8.22
N VAL A 54 5.94 -3.69 7.64
CA VAL A 54 6.07 -3.48 6.19
C VAL A 54 7.32 -4.24 5.77
N GLU A 55 7.15 -5.17 4.85
CA GLU A 55 8.23 -6.05 4.41
C GLU A 55 8.52 -5.87 2.93
N LEU A 56 9.80 -5.88 2.58
CA LEU A 56 10.21 -5.90 1.18
C LEU A 56 9.97 -7.30 0.63
N SER A 57 9.42 -7.36 -0.57
CA SER A 57 9.15 -8.63 -1.22
C SER A 57 9.31 -8.49 -2.73
N LYS A 58 9.09 -9.58 -3.44
CA LYS A 58 9.19 -9.61 -4.90
C LYS A 58 8.05 -10.44 -5.47
N ILE A 59 7.60 -10.05 -6.64
CA ILE A 59 6.71 -10.86 -7.47
C ILE A 59 7.53 -11.16 -8.72
N LEU A 60 8.05 -12.38 -8.83
CA LEU A 60 9.05 -12.75 -9.83
C LEU A 60 10.29 -11.87 -9.64
N PHE A 61 10.61 -11.00 -10.60
CA PHE A 61 11.74 -10.07 -10.50
C PHE A 61 11.33 -8.66 -10.12
N LEU A 62 10.03 -8.43 -9.94
CA LEU A 62 9.49 -7.09 -9.76
C LEU A 62 9.44 -6.73 -8.28
N PRO A 63 9.78 -5.47 -7.94
CA PRO A 63 9.80 -5.05 -6.54
C PRO A 63 8.39 -4.95 -5.98
N ALA A 64 8.18 -5.55 -4.81
CA ALA A 64 6.90 -5.56 -4.13
C ALA A 64 7.06 -5.20 -2.65
N VAL A 65 5.94 -4.83 -2.02
CA VAL A 65 5.88 -4.49 -0.61
C VAL A 65 4.72 -5.27 -0.01
N THR A 66 4.94 -5.90 1.14
CA THR A 66 3.89 -6.60 1.88
C THR A 66 3.60 -5.86 3.17
N PHE A 67 2.33 -5.50 3.34
CA PHE A 67 1.85 -4.90 4.57
C PHE A 67 1.23 -6.01 5.42
N ARG A 68 1.78 -6.24 6.61
CA ARG A 68 1.17 -7.13 7.59
C ARG A 68 0.35 -6.31 8.55
N MET A 69 -0.93 -6.64 8.62
CA MET A 69 -1.86 -5.91 9.48
C MET A 69 -1.98 -6.59 10.83
N LYS A 70 -2.35 -5.82 11.85
CA LYS A 70 -2.50 -6.33 13.21
C LYS A 70 -3.63 -7.35 13.35
N ASP A 71 -4.58 -7.36 12.41
CA ASP A 71 -5.67 -8.34 12.39
C ASP A 71 -5.27 -9.66 11.71
N GLY A 72 -4.03 -9.80 11.26
CA GLY A 72 -3.54 -10.99 10.60
C GLY A 72 -3.61 -10.96 9.07
N ASN A 73 -4.26 -9.97 8.48
CA ASN A 73 -4.31 -9.85 7.03
C ASN A 73 -2.96 -9.40 6.48
N GLU A 74 -2.67 -9.84 5.27
CA GLU A 74 -1.49 -9.43 4.53
C GLU A 74 -1.91 -8.88 3.17
N TRP A 75 -1.33 -7.73 2.79
CA TRP A 75 -1.60 -7.11 1.51
C TRP A 75 -0.30 -6.90 0.77
N LYS A 76 -0.15 -7.54 -0.37
CA LYS A 76 1.08 -7.47 -1.17
C LYS A 76 0.82 -6.66 -2.43
N PHE A 77 1.66 -5.67 -2.66
CA PHE A 77 1.56 -4.77 -3.80
C PHE A 77 2.85 -4.76 -4.60
N LEU A 78 2.72 -4.83 -5.92
CA LEU A 78 3.79 -4.45 -6.82
C LEU A 78 3.78 -2.93 -6.89
N VAL A 79 4.89 -2.26 -6.55
CA VAL A 79 4.94 -0.80 -6.46
C VAL A 79 5.98 -0.26 -7.44
N PHE A 80 5.52 0.56 -8.37
CA PHE A 80 6.42 1.26 -9.28
C PHE A 80 7.01 2.46 -8.53
N GLY A 81 8.35 2.55 -8.52
CA GLY A 81 9.04 3.53 -7.69
C GLY A 81 9.09 3.16 -6.22
N ARG A 82 9.25 1.86 -5.92
CA ARG A 82 9.24 1.33 -4.56
C ARG A 82 10.16 2.07 -3.60
N ASN A 83 11.38 2.40 -4.02
CA ASN A 83 12.33 3.07 -3.13
C ASN A 83 11.83 4.45 -2.69
N GLY A 84 11.28 5.23 -3.62
CA GLY A 84 10.70 6.53 -3.27
C GLY A 84 9.47 6.39 -2.38
N PHE A 85 8.63 5.41 -2.68
CA PHE A 85 7.46 5.11 -1.85
C PHE A 85 7.87 4.75 -0.42
N LEU A 86 8.84 3.86 -0.25
CA LEU A 86 9.29 3.42 1.07
C LEU A 86 9.92 4.54 1.88
N THR A 87 10.70 5.40 1.22
CA THR A 87 11.30 6.55 1.90
C THR A 87 10.23 7.47 2.47
N ARG A 88 9.20 7.76 1.68
CA ARG A 88 8.10 8.62 2.14
C ARG A 88 7.22 7.93 3.16
N LEU A 89 6.97 6.64 3.00
CA LEU A 89 6.20 5.86 3.96
C LEU A 89 6.89 5.85 5.32
N GLU A 90 8.19 5.59 5.35
CA GLU A 90 8.96 5.57 6.59
C GLU A 90 8.90 6.93 7.29
N ALA A 91 9.08 8.01 6.53
CA ALA A 91 9.00 9.37 7.09
C ALA A 91 7.60 9.66 7.63
N ALA A 92 6.55 9.28 6.92
CA ALA A 92 5.18 9.52 7.34
C ALA A 92 4.83 8.71 8.60
N MET A 93 5.25 7.44 8.65
CA MET A 93 4.98 6.59 9.81
C MET A 93 5.76 7.06 11.05
N THR A 94 6.99 7.52 10.85
CA THR A 94 7.80 8.09 11.94
C THR A 94 7.13 9.34 12.50
N ALA A 95 6.69 10.24 11.64
CA ALA A 95 5.99 11.45 12.05
C ALA A 95 4.67 11.13 12.78
N TYR A 96 3.95 10.11 12.31
CA TYR A 96 2.70 9.67 12.92
C TYR A 96 2.89 9.16 14.35
N ARG A 97 4.03 8.51 14.61
CA ARG A 97 4.36 7.95 15.94
C ARG A 97 4.94 8.97 16.92
N SER A 98 5.28 10.13 16.42
CA SER A 98 5.89 11.21 17.25
C SER A 98 4.90 11.86 18.16
#